data_2a714e4905b9101d206c526026effae9
#
_entry.id   2a714e4905b9101d206c526026effae9
#
_cell.length_a   1.000
_cell.length_b   1.000
_cell.length_c   1.000
_cell.angle_alpha   90.00
_cell.angle_beta   90.00
_cell.angle_gamma   90.00
#
_symmetry.space_group_name_H-M   'P 1'
#
loop_
_entity.id
_entity.type
_entity.pdbx_description
1 polymer ?
#
loop_
_entity_poly.entity_id
_entity_poly.type
_entity_poly.pdbx_seq_one_letter_code
_entity_poly.pdbx_strand_id
1 'polypeptide(L)'
;MNETIKNILKRQTIRSYKPEQITDDELEILSQAAIKAPSGRNGQPCHLRFVQNHDYLEGMNKDFKDVVGWDTPAYTRWDINPVYQTAPTLAIIFAENESYMDSGIMCENIVIAAESLGLGTCIIASIGALFNDEKAIKWKKLFDIPENYKFQIAIAIGYPDEKPEQKPRFDDRVKVIR
;
A
#
# COMPACT_ATOMS: atom_id res chain seq x y z
N MET A 1 -25.48 -10.20 7.63
CA MET A 1 -24.10 -10.14 7.07
C MET A 1 -23.16 -9.83 8.22
N ASN A 2 -22.08 -10.59 8.36
CA ASN A 2 -21.11 -10.35 9.44
C ASN A 2 -20.19 -9.15 9.12
N GLU A 3 -19.45 -8.65 10.11
CA GLU A 3 -18.62 -7.43 9.98
C GLU A 3 -17.51 -7.58 8.92
N THR A 4 -16.89 -8.77 8.80
CA THR A 4 -15.87 -9.02 7.79
C THR A 4 -16.39 -8.77 6.38
N ILE A 5 -17.55 -9.33 6.05
CA ILE A 5 -18.18 -9.13 4.73
C ILE A 5 -18.59 -7.68 4.51
N LYS A 6 -19.09 -7.00 5.55
CA LYS A 6 -19.42 -5.56 5.46
C LYS A 6 -18.18 -4.74 5.12
N ASN A 7 -17.03 -4.99 5.77
CA ASN A 7 -15.79 -4.28 5.52
C ASN A 7 -15.26 -4.54 4.11
N ILE A 8 -15.30 -5.79 3.62
CA ILE A 8 -14.94 -6.11 2.23
C ILE A 8 -15.79 -5.32 1.22
N LEU A 9 -17.10 -5.28 1.42
CA LEU A 9 -18.02 -4.61 0.50
C LEU A 9 -17.97 -3.09 0.60
N LYS A 10 -17.64 -2.54 1.77
CA LYS A 10 -17.59 -1.11 2.05
C LYS A 10 -16.27 -0.47 1.62
N ARG A 11 -15.15 -1.22 1.72
CA ARG A 11 -13.80 -0.70 1.47
C ARG A 11 -13.70 0.04 0.14
N GLN A 12 -13.14 1.23 0.19
CA GLN A 12 -12.83 2.05 -0.98
C GLN A 12 -11.39 2.57 -0.91
N THR A 13 -10.88 3.04 -2.05
CA THR A 13 -9.59 3.71 -2.12
C THR A 13 -9.73 5.13 -1.60
N ILE A 14 -8.96 5.48 -0.59
CA ILE A 14 -8.85 6.81 0.01
C ILE A 14 -7.55 7.46 -0.43
N ARG A 15 -7.59 8.73 -0.85
CA ARG A 15 -6.44 9.51 -1.31
C ARG A 15 -6.27 10.86 -0.59
N SER A 16 -7.14 11.14 0.39
CA SER A 16 -7.05 12.29 1.26
C SER A 16 -7.09 11.81 2.71
N TYR A 17 -6.13 12.22 3.49
CA TYR A 17 -5.93 11.74 4.85
C TYR A 17 -5.78 12.90 5.82
N LYS A 18 -6.23 12.68 7.06
CA LYS A 18 -5.92 13.56 8.16
C LYS A 18 -4.43 13.46 8.52
N PRO A 19 -3.84 14.52 9.11
CA PRO A 19 -2.41 14.51 9.45
C PRO A 19 -2.07 13.63 10.65
N GLU A 20 -3.08 13.16 11.41
CA GLU A 20 -2.84 12.33 12.59
C GLU A 20 -2.24 10.98 12.19
N GLN A 21 -1.20 10.59 12.92
CA GLN A 21 -0.60 9.26 12.77
C GLN A 21 -1.52 8.19 13.35
N ILE A 22 -1.55 7.02 12.71
CA ILE A 22 -2.21 5.84 13.26
C ILE A 22 -1.52 5.43 14.57
N THR A 23 -2.28 4.86 15.50
CA THR A 23 -1.77 4.44 16.80
C THR A 23 -0.86 3.20 16.69
N ASP A 24 -0.03 2.98 17.72
CA ASP A 24 0.81 1.77 17.77
C ASP A 24 -0.03 0.49 17.84
N ASP A 25 -1.19 0.51 18.51
CA ASP A 25 -2.12 -0.62 18.58
C ASP A 25 -2.70 -0.94 17.20
N GLU A 26 -3.10 0.08 16.42
CA GLU A 26 -3.57 -0.09 15.04
C GLU A 26 -2.45 -0.65 14.14
N LEU A 27 -1.23 -0.11 14.27
CA LEU A 27 -0.06 -0.59 13.53
C LEU A 27 0.25 -2.06 13.84
N GLU A 28 0.16 -2.46 15.11
CA GLU A 28 0.34 -3.85 15.52
C GLU A 28 -0.74 -4.77 14.91
N ILE A 29 -2.01 -4.34 14.91
CA ILE A 29 -3.10 -5.11 14.29
C ILE A 29 -2.86 -5.28 12.78
N LEU A 30 -2.43 -4.22 12.08
CA LEU A 30 -2.09 -4.31 10.67
C LEU A 30 -0.90 -5.24 10.41
N SER A 31 0.10 -5.20 11.29
CA SER A 31 1.27 -6.08 11.23
C SER A 31 0.87 -7.55 11.40
N GLN A 32 0.01 -7.84 12.37
CA GLN A 32 -0.51 -9.20 12.59
C GLN A 32 -1.38 -9.68 11.42
N ALA A 33 -2.22 -8.83 10.85
CA ALA A 33 -3.01 -9.15 9.67
C ALA A 33 -2.10 -9.51 8.47
N ALA A 34 -1.03 -8.74 8.27
CA ALA A 34 -0.05 -9.00 7.21
C ALA A 34 0.67 -10.35 7.40
N ILE A 35 1.18 -10.62 8.60
CA ILE A 35 1.91 -11.86 8.92
C ILE A 35 1.02 -13.11 8.78
N LYS A 36 -0.28 -12.98 9.03
CA LYS A 36 -1.26 -14.08 8.90
C LYS A 36 -1.74 -14.32 7.46
N ALA A 37 -1.29 -13.54 6.49
CA ALA A 37 -1.58 -13.79 5.08
C ALA A 37 -1.04 -15.17 4.67
N PRO A 38 -1.84 -16.02 4.03
CA PRO A 38 -1.35 -17.28 3.50
C PRO A 38 -0.40 -17.04 2.32
N SER A 39 0.54 -17.97 2.11
CA SER A 39 1.47 -17.95 0.99
C SER A 39 1.66 -19.34 0.39
N GLY A 40 2.09 -19.41 -0.86
CA GLY A 40 2.35 -20.67 -1.54
C GLY A 40 3.31 -21.55 -0.73
N ARG A 41 2.88 -22.78 -0.39
CA ARG A 41 3.64 -23.74 0.45
C ARG A 41 4.12 -23.17 1.79
N ASN A 42 3.46 -22.15 2.31
CA ASN A 42 3.88 -21.39 3.49
C ASN A 42 5.30 -20.79 3.35
N GLY A 43 5.67 -20.41 2.14
CA GLY A 43 7.01 -19.88 1.83
C GLY A 43 7.30 -18.50 2.40
N GLN A 44 6.26 -17.73 2.73
CA GLN A 44 6.34 -16.40 3.38
C GLN A 44 7.37 -15.47 2.73
N PRO A 45 7.32 -15.26 1.39
CA PRO A 45 8.38 -14.53 0.67
C PRO A 45 8.35 -13.02 0.89
N CYS A 46 7.25 -12.49 1.44
CA CYS A 46 7.01 -11.06 1.52
C CYS A 46 7.61 -10.44 2.77
N HIS A 47 8.36 -9.36 2.59
CA HIS A 47 8.93 -8.51 3.63
C HIS A 47 8.21 -7.17 3.64
N LEU A 48 7.52 -6.86 4.73
CA LEU A 48 6.76 -5.62 4.90
C LEU A 48 7.60 -4.59 5.68
N ARG A 49 7.52 -3.33 5.25
CA ARG A 49 8.04 -2.18 5.99
C ARG A 49 6.96 -1.12 6.10
N PHE A 50 6.69 -0.66 7.32
CA PHE A 50 5.89 0.53 7.57
C PHE A 50 6.82 1.73 7.70
N VAL A 51 6.59 2.76 6.91
CA VAL A 51 7.35 4.01 6.91
C VAL A 51 6.43 5.10 7.43
N GLN A 52 6.78 5.68 8.61
CA GLN A 52 6.04 6.74 9.28
C GLN A 52 6.88 8.03 9.43
N ASN A 53 8.15 7.97 9.04
CA ASN A 53 9.01 9.14 9.05
C ASN A 53 8.67 10.04 7.86
N HIS A 54 8.20 11.25 8.13
CA HIS A 54 7.76 12.22 7.13
C HIS A 54 8.89 12.61 6.15
N ASP A 55 10.11 12.80 6.64
CA ASP A 55 11.24 13.17 5.78
C ASP A 55 11.59 12.05 4.79
N TYR A 56 11.38 10.79 5.18
CA TYR A 56 11.58 9.65 4.29
C TYR A 56 10.46 9.57 3.23
N LEU A 57 9.22 9.85 3.60
CA LEU A 57 8.10 9.89 2.68
C LEU A 57 8.29 10.98 1.63
N GLU A 58 8.66 12.19 2.06
CA GLU A 58 8.96 13.31 1.17
C GLU A 58 10.20 13.04 0.30
N GLY A 59 11.24 12.46 0.88
CA GLY A 59 12.46 12.08 0.16
C GLY A 59 12.18 11.05 -0.95
N MET A 60 11.37 10.02 -0.66
CA MET A 60 10.93 9.05 -1.67
C MET A 60 10.06 9.71 -2.76
N ASN A 61 9.19 10.63 -2.37
CA ASN A 61 8.35 11.36 -3.31
C ASN A 61 9.17 12.22 -4.27
N LYS A 62 10.19 12.91 -3.76
CA LYS A 62 11.14 13.67 -4.57
C LYS A 62 11.90 12.77 -5.53
N ASP A 63 12.49 11.67 -5.03
CA ASP A 63 13.25 10.75 -5.86
C ASP A 63 12.38 10.08 -6.93
N PHE A 64 11.13 9.74 -6.60
CA PHE A 64 10.17 9.23 -7.56
C PHE A 64 9.92 10.23 -8.69
N LYS A 65 9.68 11.51 -8.38
CA LYS A 65 9.51 12.58 -9.37
C LYS A 65 10.75 12.80 -10.21
N ASP A 66 11.93 12.70 -9.63
CA ASP A 66 13.21 12.77 -10.37
C ASP A 66 13.34 11.63 -11.41
N VAL A 67 12.79 10.44 -11.10
CA VAL A 67 12.80 9.28 -12.01
C VAL A 67 11.75 9.38 -13.12
N VAL A 68 10.51 9.73 -12.75
CA VAL A 68 9.37 9.70 -13.70
C VAL A 68 9.12 11.03 -14.38
N GLY A 69 9.74 12.11 -13.90
CA GLY A 69 9.55 13.49 -14.37
C GLY A 69 8.57 14.27 -13.50
N TRP A 70 8.88 15.58 -13.38
CA TRP A 70 8.12 16.52 -12.55
C TRP A 70 6.83 17.02 -13.25
N ASP A 71 6.78 16.96 -14.58
CA ASP A 71 5.68 17.44 -15.42
C ASP A 71 4.87 16.29 -16.04
N THR A 72 4.90 15.12 -15.44
CA THR A 72 4.15 13.95 -15.95
C THR A 72 2.66 14.12 -15.63
N PRO A 73 1.75 14.17 -16.62
CA PRO A 73 0.32 14.45 -16.38
C PRO A 73 -0.36 13.47 -15.42
N ALA A 74 0.14 12.24 -15.34
CA ALA A 74 -0.38 11.22 -14.43
C ALA A 74 -0.12 11.57 -12.95
N TYR A 75 0.92 12.36 -12.65
CA TYR A 75 1.37 12.66 -11.30
C TYR A 75 1.23 14.13 -10.91
N THR A 76 1.23 15.04 -11.90
CA THR A 76 1.12 16.49 -11.66
C THR A 76 -0.31 17.01 -11.59
N ARG A 77 -1.28 16.28 -12.18
CA ARG A 77 -2.69 16.68 -12.12
C ARG A 77 -3.29 16.62 -10.71
N TRP A 78 -2.58 16.03 -9.76
CA TRP A 78 -2.94 15.95 -8.36
C TRP A 78 -1.94 16.78 -7.59
N ASP A 79 -2.36 17.82 -6.91
CA ASP A 79 -1.55 18.58 -5.94
C ASP A 79 -1.19 17.72 -4.71
N ILE A 80 -0.97 16.42 -4.93
CA ILE A 80 -0.72 15.45 -3.89
C ILE A 80 0.52 14.64 -4.22
N ASN A 81 1.14 14.12 -3.19
CA ASN A 81 2.34 13.30 -3.29
C ASN A 81 2.01 11.90 -3.80
N PRO A 82 2.35 11.54 -5.05
CA PRO A 82 1.93 10.29 -5.68
C PRO A 82 2.48 9.04 -5.00
N VAL A 83 3.54 9.16 -4.19
CA VAL A 83 4.17 8.05 -3.48
C VAL A 83 3.33 7.58 -2.29
N TYR A 84 2.77 8.50 -1.51
CA TYR A 84 2.08 8.17 -0.26
C TYR A 84 0.73 8.89 -0.09
N GLN A 85 0.30 9.69 -1.07
CA GLN A 85 -0.99 10.40 -1.07
C GLN A 85 -1.21 11.27 0.17
N THR A 86 -0.12 11.83 0.74
CA THR A 86 -0.12 12.56 2.03
C THR A 86 -0.53 11.74 3.25
N ALA A 87 -0.64 10.43 3.13
CA ALA A 87 -0.93 9.55 4.27
C ALA A 87 0.24 9.55 5.27
N PRO A 88 -0.02 9.54 6.59
CA PRO A 88 1.03 9.52 7.61
C PRO A 88 1.82 8.21 7.66
N THR A 89 1.29 7.12 7.08
CA THR A 89 1.94 5.80 7.03
C THR A 89 1.93 5.25 5.61
N LEU A 90 3.07 4.72 5.18
CA LEU A 90 3.22 3.96 3.94
C LEU A 90 3.70 2.55 4.27
N ALA A 91 2.92 1.53 3.93
CA ALA A 91 3.33 0.14 3.97
C ALA A 91 3.94 -0.23 2.62
N ILE A 92 5.13 -0.85 2.61
CA ILE A 92 5.82 -1.27 1.38
C ILE A 92 6.15 -2.76 1.49
N ILE A 93 5.75 -3.53 0.49
CA ILE A 93 5.99 -4.98 0.43
C ILE A 93 7.09 -5.25 -0.59
N PHE A 94 8.11 -5.98 -0.15
CA PHE A 94 9.22 -6.46 -0.95
C PHE A 94 9.28 -7.98 -0.92
N ALA A 95 9.89 -8.59 -1.94
CA ALA A 95 10.22 -10.02 -1.96
C ALA A 95 11.47 -10.26 -2.82
N GLU A 96 12.20 -11.36 -2.56
CA GLU A 96 13.39 -11.71 -3.35
C GLU A 96 13.05 -11.92 -4.83
N ASN A 97 11.92 -12.55 -5.10
CA ASN A 97 11.42 -12.82 -6.44
C ASN A 97 10.09 -12.10 -6.69
N GLU A 98 9.61 -12.18 -7.93
CA GLU A 98 8.25 -11.73 -8.26
C GLU A 98 7.23 -12.64 -7.56
N SER A 99 6.63 -12.11 -6.49
CA SER A 99 5.67 -12.81 -5.62
C SER A 99 4.35 -12.04 -5.57
N TYR A 100 3.86 -11.61 -6.74
CA TYR A 100 2.69 -10.73 -6.84
C TYR A 100 1.41 -11.34 -6.26
N MET A 101 1.26 -12.67 -6.32
CA MET A 101 0.09 -13.33 -5.71
C MET A 101 0.18 -13.27 -4.19
N ASP A 102 1.30 -13.68 -3.58
CA ASP A 102 1.48 -13.70 -2.13
C ASP A 102 1.45 -12.26 -1.57
N SER A 103 2.07 -11.30 -2.27
CA SER A 103 2.03 -9.89 -1.88
C SER A 103 0.64 -9.27 -2.03
N GLY A 104 -0.14 -9.68 -3.04
CA GLY A 104 -1.53 -9.29 -3.19
C GLY A 104 -2.41 -9.79 -2.05
N ILE A 105 -2.21 -11.03 -1.61
CA ILE A 105 -2.92 -11.60 -0.45
C ILE A 105 -2.55 -10.85 0.84
N MET A 106 -1.27 -10.58 1.08
CA MET A 106 -0.81 -9.78 2.22
C MET A 106 -1.39 -8.36 2.17
N CYS A 107 -1.36 -7.72 1.01
CA CYS A 107 -1.95 -6.40 0.78
C CYS A 107 -3.44 -6.38 1.12
N GLU A 108 -4.22 -7.37 0.65
CA GLU A 108 -5.66 -7.44 0.92
C GLU A 108 -5.96 -7.64 2.41
N ASN A 109 -5.18 -8.48 3.12
CA ASN A 109 -5.32 -8.61 4.57
C ASN A 109 -5.12 -7.25 5.29
N ILE A 110 -4.09 -6.48 4.89
CA ILE A 110 -3.83 -5.16 5.48
C ILE A 110 -4.99 -4.20 5.21
N VAL A 111 -5.48 -4.11 3.96
CA VAL A 111 -6.51 -3.11 3.62
C VAL A 111 -7.88 -3.44 4.23
N ILE A 112 -8.20 -4.73 4.42
CA ILE A 112 -9.44 -5.13 5.11
C ILE A 112 -9.33 -4.92 6.62
N ALA A 113 -8.17 -5.20 7.21
CA ALA A 113 -7.91 -4.89 8.62
C ALA A 113 -7.99 -3.37 8.86
N ALA A 114 -7.38 -2.56 8.00
CA ALA A 114 -7.46 -1.09 8.06
C ALA A 114 -8.91 -0.59 7.98
N GLU A 115 -9.73 -1.10 7.04
CA GLU A 115 -11.15 -0.76 6.94
C GLU A 115 -11.91 -1.09 8.23
N SER A 116 -11.58 -2.23 8.88
CA SER A 116 -12.22 -2.61 10.14
C SER A 116 -11.88 -1.70 11.31
N LEU A 117 -10.73 -1.04 11.25
CA LEU A 117 -10.27 -0.03 12.22
C LEU A 117 -10.76 1.39 11.90
N GLY A 118 -11.47 1.57 10.78
CA GLY A 118 -11.89 2.90 10.30
C GLY A 118 -10.78 3.68 9.61
N LEU A 119 -9.68 3.02 9.25
CA LEU A 119 -8.58 3.60 8.49
C LEU A 119 -8.86 3.55 6.98
N GLY A 120 -8.43 4.59 6.29
CA GLY A 120 -8.44 4.64 4.82
C GLY A 120 -7.15 4.06 4.23
N THR A 121 -7.28 3.48 3.02
CA THR A 121 -6.13 2.92 2.30
C THR A 121 -6.14 3.26 0.81
N CYS A 122 -4.93 3.43 0.25
CA CYS A 122 -4.69 3.50 -1.20
C CYS A 122 -3.59 2.53 -1.60
N ILE A 123 -3.90 1.56 -2.45
CA ILE A 123 -2.90 0.65 -3.01
C ILE A 123 -2.16 1.38 -4.14
N ILE A 124 -0.82 1.41 -4.10
CA ILE A 124 0.04 2.19 -4.98
C ILE A 124 1.09 1.29 -5.63
N ALA A 125 0.92 1.02 -6.92
CA ALA A 125 1.91 0.27 -7.71
C ALA A 125 2.95 1.19 -8.37
N SER A 126 2.60 2.45 -8.63
CA SER A 126 3.44 3.40 -9.39
C SER A 126 4.80 3.68 -8.75
N ILE A 127 4.92 3.63 -7.44
CA ILE A 127 6.20 3.80 -6.73
C ILE A 127 7.25 2.75 -7.15
N GLY A 128 6.83 1.67 -7.80
CA GLY A 128 7.74 0.68 -8.40
C GLY A 128 8.75 1.30 -9.36
N ALA A 129 8.42 2.42 -10.02
CA ALA A 129 9.37 3.14 -10.86
C ALA A 129 10.61 3.60 -10.07
N LEU A 130 10.44 4.10 -8.84
CA LEU A 130 11.54 4.46 -7.95
C LEU A 130 12.36 3.21 -7.56
N PHE A 131 11.69 2.11 -7.22
CA PHE A 131 12.36 0.90 -6.75
C PHE A 131 13.02 0.06 -7.86
N ASN A 132 12.79 0.40 -9.13
CA ASN A 132 13.47 -0.14 -10.30
C ASN A 132 14.63 0.76 -10.77
N ASP A 133 14.85 1.89 -10.14
CA ASP A 133 15.94 2.84 -10.40
C ASP A 133 17.10 2.65 -9.40
N GLU A 134 18.28 3.15 -9.73
CA GLU A 134 19.46 3.12 -8.82
C GLU A 134 19.21 3.86 -7.49
N LYS A 135 18.34 4.86 -7.48
CA LYS A 135 17.92 5.57 -6.26
C LYS A 135 17.28 4.65 -5.21
N ALA A 136 16.78 3.47 -5.64
CA ALA A 136 16.25 2.46 -4.72
C ALA A 136 17.27 1.95 -3.70
N ILE A 137 18.57 1.92 -4.04
CA ILE A 137 19.64 1.34 -3.22
C ILE A 137 19.65 1.98 -1.82
N LYS A 138 19.61 3.32 -1.76
CA LYS A 138 19.61 4.03 -0.48
C LYS A 138 18.39 3.73 0.37
N TRP A 139 17.20 3.61 -0.26
CA TRP A 139 15.94 3.32 0.45
C TRP A 139 15.89 1.88 0.95
N LYS A 140 16.30 0.91 0.12
CA LYS A 140 16.43 -0.49 0.55
C LYS A 140 17.38 -0.64 1.72
N LYS A 141 18.54 0.01 1.66
CA LYS A 141 19.51 0.03 2.76
C LYS A 141 18.92 0.63 4.04
N LEU A 142 18.24 1.78 3.92
CA LEU A 142 17.59 2.46 5.06
C LEU A 142 16.49 1.60 5.71
N PHE A 143 15.77 0.83 4.90
CA PHE A 143 14.67 -0.03 5.34
C PHE A 143 15.12 -1.44 5.71
N ASP A 144 16.42 -1.71 5.74
CA ASP A 144 17.00 -3.04 6.00
C ASP A 144 16.36 -4.10 5.07
N ILE A 145 16.35 -3.80 3.76
CA ILE A 145 15.90 -4.69 2.69
C ILE A 145 17.11 -5.04 1.81
N PRO A 146 17.40 -6.33 1.55
CA PRO A 146 18.46 -6.74 0.65
C PRO A 146 18.32 -6.12 -0.75
N GLU A 147 19.45 -5.76 -1.39
CA GLU A 147 19.42 -5.08 -2.70
C GLU A 147 18.74 -5.90 -3.81
N ASN A 148 18.87 -7.24 -3.76
CA ASN A 148 18.26 -8.15 -4.72
C ASN A 148 16.73 -8.27 -4.57
N TYR A 149 16.15 -7.80 -3.45
CA TYR A 149 14.71 -7.82 -3.24
C TYR A 149 14.00 -6.82 -4.17
N LYS A 150 12.88 -7.23 -4.72
CA LYS A 150 12.06 -6.45 -5.64
C LYS A 150 10.88 -5.83 -4.91
N PHE A 151 10.54 -4.61 -5.27
CA PHE A 151 9.27 -4.01 -4.88
C PHE A 151 8.10 -4.82 -5.42
N GLN A 152 7.10 -5.05 -4.61
CA GLN A 152 5.87 -5.74 -5.03
C GLN A 152 4.69 -4.76 -5.10
N ILE A 153 4.37 -4.09 -4.01
CA ILE A 153 3.26 -3.14 -3.90
C ILE A 153 3.45 -2.23 -2.68
N ALA A 154 2.82 -1.07 -2.67
CA ALA A 154 2.74 -0.20 -1.50
C ALA A 154 1.29 0.16 -1.16
N ILE A 155 1.04 0.56 0.08
CA ILE A 155 -0.27 0.94 0.61
C ILE A 155 -0.09 2.20 1.45
N ALA A 156 -0.70 3.30 1.03
CA ALA A 156 -0.86 4.49 1.88
C ALA A 156 -1.97 4.22 2.90
N ILE A 157 -1.76 4.58 4.17
CA ILE A 157 -2.63 4.26 5.29
C ILE A 157 -2.75 5.47 6.21
N GLY A 158 -3.97 5.79 6.66
CA GLY A 158 -4.23 6.86 7.61
C GLY A 158 -5.71 7.05 7.88
N TYR A 159 -6.06 7.99 8.75
CA TYR A 159 -7.46 8.36 8.95
C TYR A 159 -8.00 9.09 7.73
N PRO A 160 -9.14 8.65 7.15
CA PRO A 160 -9.67 9.24 5.93
C PRO A 160 -10.16 10.68 6.17
N ASP A 161 -9.84 11.58 5.23
CA ASP A 161 -10.36 12.94 5.17
C ASP A 161 -11.21 13.17 3.91
N GLU A 162 -11.73 12.08 3.36
CA GLU A 162 -12.70 12.07 2.27
C GLU A 162 -13.67 10.89 2.42
N LYS A 163 -14.79 10.99 1.70
CA LYS A 163 -15.77 9.91 1.59
C LYS A 163 -16.14 9.75 0.11
N PRO A 164 -15.35 9.01 -0.67
CA PRO A 164 -15.61 8.84 -2.09
C PRO A 164 -16.91 8.06 -2.33
N GLU A 165 -17.56 8.33 -3.45
CA GLU A 165 -18.68 7.53 -3.91
C GLU A 165 -18.23 6.13 -4.35
N GLN A 166 -19.05 5.13 -4.02
CA GLN A 166 -18.76 3.76 -4.42
C GLN A 166 -18.91 3.61 -5.94
N LYS A 167 -17.83 3.23 -6.60
CA LYS A 167 -17.83 3.00 -8.05
C LYS A 167 -18.55 1.70 -8.40
N PRO A 168 -19.35 1.67 -9.48
CA PRO A 168 -20.00 0.45 -9.94
C PRO A 168 -18.99 -0.67 -10.24
N ARG A 169 -19.41 -1.89 -10.05
CA ARG A 169 -18.64 -3.09 -10.39
C ARG A 169 -19.34 -3.83 -11.53
N PHE A 170 -18.55 -4.60 -12.27
CA PHE A 170 -19.05 -5.46 -13.33
C PHE A 170 -19.47 -6.79 -12.71
N ASP A 171 -20.75 -7.07 -12.65
CA ASP A 171 -21.34 -8.29 -12.07
C ASP A 171 -21.26 -9.50 -13.02
N ASP A 172 -21.10 -9.24 -14.33
CA ASP A 172 -20.90 -10.24 -15.40
C ASP A 172 -19.55 -11.00 -15.32
N ARG A 173 -18.65 -10.59 -14.40
CA ARG A 173 -17.32 -11.19 -14.22
C ARG A 173 -17.32 -12.48 -13.41
N VAL A 174 -18.46 -12.82 -12.79
CA VAL A 174 -18.58 -14.06 -12.01
C VAL A 174 -19.65 -14.95 -12.63
N LYS A 175 -19.27 -16.20 -12.92
CA LYS A 175 -20.18 -17.20 -13.45
C LYS A 175 -20.06 -18.49 -12.64
N VAL A 176 -21.18 -19.05 -12.23
CA VAL A 176 -21.24 -20.36 -11.59
C VAL A 176 -21.42 -21.44 -12.66
N ILE A 177 -20.50 -22.39 -12.71
CA ILE A 177 -20.59 -23.59 -13.55
C ILE A 177 -21.02 -24.75 -12.66
N ARG A 178 -22.13 -25.40 -13.02
CA ARG A 178 -22.71 -26.53 -12.26
C ARG A 178 -22.80 -27.76 -13.17
#